data_793b1ddee1e5139086483a0c422c913f
#
_entry.id   793b1ddee1e5139086483a0c422c913f
#
_cell.length_a   1.000
_cell.length_b   1.000
_cell.length_c   1.000
_cell.angle_alpha   90.00
_cell.angle_beta   90.00
_cell.angle_gamma   90.00
#
_symmetry.space_group_name_H-M   'P 1'
#
loop_
_entity.id
_entity.type
_entity.pdbx_description
1 polymer ?
#
loop_
_entity_poly.entity_id
_entity_poly.type
_entity_poly.pdbx_seq_one_letter_code
_entity_poly.pdbx_strand_id
1 'polypeptide(L)'
;MITRHFLLIFCVSAFGLGGAFAASQVNIGDDDAEQGIYNAAWRDGTGGDNGFFPWKIVTKTDGEGSFAGNYLAKKSEKPEVAPIATDRAFALFANGKSYEEVVAFRGVSVPLEAGDNFSFDIAHGPFVAKSDQDAATPSEVGVTYRTGNANEAIGDWATGARLKFFAREGSPNYFIGDAEKEFDTGIPITTEVVALTLTIVDKDTYDLEVINLKDQSVKLFEKRKFGGEGGGSINSVAFFNRNAETHDFCFNNFQLMRNAP
;
A
#
# COMPACT_ATOMS: atom_id res chain seq x y z
N MET A 1 -8.81 10.56 -26.94
CA MET A 1 -8.33 11.40 -25.83
C MET A 1 -9.52 11.70 -24.93
N ILE A 2 -9.78 10.83 -23.93
CA ILE A 2 -10.92 10.97 -23.01
C ILE A 2 -10.33 11.35 -21.66
N THR A 3 -10.41 12.62 -21.36
CA THR A 3 -10.02 13.17 -20.05
C THR A 3 -11.02 12.66 -19.03
N ARG A 4 -10.66 11.64 -18.26
CA ARG A 4 -11.45 11.21 -17.10
C ARG A 4 -11.30 12.26 -16.03
N HIS A 5 -12.34 13.07 -15.85
CA HIS A 5 -12.49 13.88 -14.67
C HIS A 5 -12.71 12.92 -13.49
N PHE A 6 -11.73 12.85 -12.58
CA PHE A 6 -11.93 12.24 -11.28
C PHE A 6 -13.01 13.03 -10.56
N LEU A 7 -14.17 12.42 -10.40
CA LEU A 7 -15.23 12.96 -9.55
C LEU A 7 -14.79 12.72 -8.10
N LEU A 8 -14.21 13.75 -7.50
CA LEU A 8 -13.98 13.79 -6.06
C LEU A 8 -15.35 13.76 -5.38
N ILE A 9 -15.78 12.59 -4.92
CA ILE A 9 -16.99 12.48 -4.12
C ILE A 9 -16.64 12.95 -2.72
N PHE A 10 -16.88 14.24 -2.46
CA PHE A 10 -16.96 14.76 -1.11
C PHE A 10 -18.23 14.21 -0.45
N CYS A 11 -18.09 13.22 0.42
CA CYS A 11 -19.14 12.92 1.38
C CYS A 11 -19.25 14.10 2.35
N VAL A 12 -20.09 15.07 2.00
CA VAL A 12 -20.51 16.13 2.93
C VAL A 12 -21.50 15.51 3.91
N SER A 13 -21.02 15.09 5.06
CA SER A 13 -21.88 14.84 6.22
C SER A 13 -22.36 16.19 6.72
N ALA A 14 -23.57 16.60 6.29
CA ALA A 14 -24.23 17.81 6.79
C ALA A 14 -24.71 17.57 8.21
N PHE A 15 -23.94 17.95 9.22
CA PHE A 15 -24.45 18.30 10.54
C PHE A 15 -23.57 19.37 11.19
N GLY A 16 -24.15 20.55 11.42
CA GLY A 16 -23.61 21.56 12.33
C GLY A 16 -23.13 22.84 11.65
N LEU A 17 -23.91 23.90 11.81
CA LEU A 17 -23.58 25.30 11.53
C LEU A 17 -22.31 25.74 12.28
N GLY A 18 -21.20 25.57 11.65
CA GLY A 18 -19.92 26.17 11.98
C GLY A 18 -19.09 26.07 10.74
N GLY A 19 -18.96 27.14 9.96
CA GLY A 19 -18.20 27.11 8.70
C GLY A 19 -16.70 26.91 8.95
N ALA A 20 -16.31 25.68 9.17
CA ALA A 20 -14.91 25.28 8.96
C ALA A 20 -14.72 25.25 7.44
N PHE A 21 -14.02 26.23 6.89
CA PHE A 21 -13.48 26.13 5.54
C PHE A 21 -12.63 24.86 5.50
N ALA A 22 -13.02 23.89 4.66
CA ALA A 22 -12.15 22.79 4.38
C ALA A 22 -10.82 23.38 3.88
N ALA A 23 -9.72 23.10 4.57
CA ALA A 23 -8.41 23.56 4.14
C ALA A 23 -8.21 23.04 2.71
N SER A 24 -7.78 23.91 1.80
CA SER A 24 -7.45 23.47 0.44
C SER A 24 -6.25 22.55 0.52
N GLN A 25 -6.32 21.41 -0.16
CA GLN A 25 -5.19 20.49 -0.24
C GLN A 25 -4.43 20.72 -1.54
N VAL A 26 -3.11 20.59 -1.48
CA VAL A 26 -2.22 20.64 -2.64
C VAL A 26 -1.58 19.27 -2.84
N ASN A 27 -1.47 18.85 -4.09
CA ASN A 27 -0.72 17.65 -4.43
C ASN A 27 0.77 17.93 -4.27
N ILE A 28 1.45 17.15 -3.41
CA ILE A 28 2.89 17.23 -3.16
C ILE A 28 3.64 16.00 -3.70
N GLY A 29 2.92 15.03 -4.26
CA GLY A 29 3.52 13.87 -4.90
C GLY A 29 2.48 12.96 -5.52
N ASP A 30 2.81 12.43 -6.69
CA ASP A 30 2.04 11.39 -7.38
C ASP A 30 2.96 10.40 -8.09
N ASP A 31 2.52 9.15 -8.18
CA ASP A 31 3.20 8.11 -8.92
C ASP A 31 2.19 7.06 -9.41
N ASP A 32 2.39 6.58 -10.62
CA ASP A 32 1.66 5.45 -11.16
C ASP A 32 2.52 4.67 -12.17
N ALA A 33 2.17 3.41 -12.40
CA ALA A 33 2.90 2.52 -13.28
C ALA A 33 2.83 2.91 -14.78
N GLU A 34 1.97 3.87 -15.14
CA GLU A 34 1.82 4.36 -16.53
C GLU A 34 2.77 5.51 -16.84
N GLN A 35 3.42 6.10 -15.85
CA GLN A 35 4.39 7.17 -16.06
C GLN A 35 5.52 6.71 -16.98
N GLY A 36 5.97 7.63 -17.84
CA GLY A 36 6.97 7.36 -18.86
C GLY A 36 8.30 6.81 -18.34
N ILE A 37 8.63 7.12 -17.08
CA ILE A 37 9.84 6.65 -16.40
C ILE A 37 9.87 5.12 -16.25
N TYR A 38 8.71 4.44 -16.27
CA TYR A 38 8.58 2.99 -16.19
C TYR A 38 8.45 2.29 -17.54
N ASN A 39 8.54 3.02 -18.68
CA ASN A 39 8.37 2.42 -20.01
C ASN A 39 9.39 1.32 -20.33
N ALA A 40 10.61 1.42 -19.80
CA ALA A 40 11.64 0.41 -20.00
C ALA A 40 11.49 -0.77 -19.05
N ALA A 41 11.28 -0.52 -17.77
CA ALA A 41 11.06 -1.49 -16.71
C ALA A 41 10.77 -0.77 -15.39
N TRP A 42 10.09 -1.45 -14.47
CA TRP A 42 10.08 -1.12 -13.06
C TRP A 42 11.06 -2.03 -12.32
N ARG A 43 12.08 -1.45 -11.71
CA ARG A 43 13.16 -2.17 -11.03
C ARG A 43 13.77 -1.33 -9.92
N ASP A 44 14.64 -1.92 -9.12
CA ASP A 44 15.44 -1.21 -8.12
C ASP A 44 16.10 0.04 -8.72
N GLY A 45 15.96 1.18 -8.06
CA GLY A 45 16.48 2.48 -8.49
C GLY A 45 15.63 3.24 -9.53
N THR A 46 14.52 2.70 -10.02
CA THR A 46 13.61 3.44 -10.93
C THR A 46 12.68 4.39 -10.16
N GLY A 47 12.18 5.41 -10.84
CA GLY A 47 11.39 6.48 -10.23
C GLY A 47 12.29 7.49 -9.50
N GLY A 48 11.71 8.34 -8.67
CA GLY A 48 12.45 9.30 -7.84
C GLY A 48 12.27 10.74 -8.22
N ASP A 49 11.06 11.08 -8.60
CA ASP A 49 10.54 12.43 -8.83
C ASP A 49 9.13 12.57 -8.24
N ASN A 50 8.48 13.68 -8.48
CA ASN A 50 7.10 13.92 -8.05
C ASN A 50 6.81 13.57 -6.58
N GLY A 51 7.69 13.98 -5.66
CA GLY A 51 7.49 13.79 -4.23
C GLY A 51 7.97 12.46 -3.66
N PHE A 52 8.58 11.60 -4.48
CA PHE A 52 9.08 10.29 -4.05
C PHE A 52 10.57 10.11 -4.34
N PHE A 53 11.24 9.30 -3.50
CA PHE A 53 12.58 8.77 -3.80
C PHE A 53 12.48 7.57 -4.76
N PRO A 54 13.57 7.18 -5.45
CA PRO A 54 13.59 5.97 -6.26
C PRO A 54 13.13 4.74 -5.50
N TRP A 55 12.47 3.82 -6.21
CA TRP A 55 12.11 2.51 -5.66
C TRP A 55 13.32 1.75 -5.16
N LYS A 56 13.20 1.12 -4.00
CA LYS A 56 14.13 0.12 -3.51
C LYS A 56 13.42 -1.22 -3.44
N ILE A 57 13.90 -2.21 -4.21
CA ILE A 57 13.27 -3.52 -4.30
C ILE A 57 14.24 -4.58 -3.77
N VAL A 58 13.77 -5.36 -2.82
CA VAL A 58 14.55 -6.43 -2.19
C VAL A 58 13.78 -7.75 -2.32
N THR A 59 14.48 -8.78 -2.76
CA THR A 59 13.95 -10.16 -2.83
C THR A 59 14.74 -11.06 -1.91
N LYS A 60 14.04 -12.01 -1.30
CA LYS A 60 14.64 -13.07 -0.49
C LYS A 60 13.96 -14.37 -0.84
N THR A 61 14.77 -15.37 -1.21
CA THR A 61 14.32 -16.73 -1.50
C THR A 61 15.20 -17.71 -0.77
N ASP A 62 14.61 -18.80 -0.28
CA ASP A 62 15.31 -19.87 0.40
C ASP A 62 14.99 -21.20 -0.29
N GLY A 63 16.02 -21.85 -0.81
CA GLY A 63 15.90 -23.13 -1.47
C GLY A 63 15.68 -23.09 -2.98
N GLU A 64 15.86 -24.27 -3.60
CA GLU A 64 15.67 -24.48 -5.02
C GLU A 64 14.18 -24.50 -5.38
N GLY A 65 13.79 -23.81 -6.45
CA GLY A 65 12.39 -23.70 -6.88
C GLY A 65 11.59 -22.62 -6.19
N SER A 66 12.26 -21.70 -5.48
CA SER A 66 11.66 -20.51 -4.86
C SER A 66 11.92 -19.29 -5.71
N PHE A 67 10.88 -18.48 -5.94
CA PHE A 67 10.91 -17.31 -6.83
C PHE A 67 10.22 -16.13 -6.17
N ALA A 68 10.88 -14.98 -6.18
CA ALA A 68 10.31 -13.71 -5.76
C ALA A 68 10.79 -12.60 -6.67
N GLY A 69 9.96 -11.61 -6.91
CA GLY A 69 10.33 -10.49 -7.76
C GLY A 69 9.17 -9.51 -8.03
N ASN A 70 9.44 -8.66 -8.99
CA ASN A 70 8.54 -7.58 -9.37
C ASN A 70 8.44 -7.45 -10.90
N TYR A 71 7.32 -6.89 -11.35
CA TYR A 71 7.07 -6.59 -12.76
C TYR A 71 5.98 -5.53 -12.91
N LEU A 72 5.79 -5.05 -14.14
CA LEU A 72 4.63 -4.23 -14.49
C LEU A 72 3.53 -5.16 -15.02
N ALA A 73 2.48 -5.34 -14.24
CA ALA A 73 1.31 -6.10 -14.64
C ALA A 73 0.49 -5.31 -15.65
N LYS A 74 0.23 -5.89 -16.81
CA LYS A 74 -0.61 -5.27 -17.84
C LYS A 74 -2.04 -5.74 -17.73
N LYS A 75 -2.97 -4.81 -17.84
CA LYS A 75 -4.40 -5.08 -17.86
C LYS A 75 -4.82 -6.11 -18.90
N SER A 76 -4.19 -6.10 -20.08
CA SER A 76 -4.46 -7.06 -21.14
C SER A 76 -4.03 -8.50 -20.82
N GLU A 77 -3.05 -8.66 -19.91
CA GLU A 77 -2.46 -9.94 -19.51
C GLU A 77 -3.01 -10.44 -18.16
N LYS A 78 -3.46 -9.50 -17.32
CA LYS A 78 -3.94 -9.72 -15.94
C LYS A 78 -5.26 -8.95 -15.73
N PRO A 79 -6.41 -9.53 -16.07
CA PRO A 79 -7.72 -8.85 -15.92
C PRO A 79 -8.02 -8.36 -14.50
N GLU A 80 -7.48 -9.02 -13.48
CA GLU A 80 -7.63 -8.66 -12.07
C GLU A 80 -7.04 -7.28 -11.73
N VAL A 81 -6.06 -6.79 -12.48
CA VAL A 81 -5.52 -5.42 -12.31
C VAL A 81 -6.32 -4.37 -13.08
N ALA A 82 -7.31 -4.78 -13.84
CA ALA A 82 -8.11 -3.86 -14.66
C ALA A 82 -8.76 -2.71 -13.88
N PRO A 83 -9.23 -2.90 -12.65
CA PRO A 83 -9.80 -1.81 -11.85
C PRO A 83 -8.74 -0.87 -11.24
N ILE A 84 -7.51 -1.33 -11.03
CA ILE A 84 -6.44 -0.56 -10.35
C ILE A 84 -5.63 0.29 -11.34
N ALA A 85 -5.70 0.00 -12.63
CA ALA A 85 -4.88 0.65 -13.64
C ALA A 85 -5.65 0.92 -14.92
N THR A 86 -5.23 1.93 -15.68
CA THR A 86 -5.71 2.13 -17.05
C THR A 86 -5.09 1.10 -18.00
N ASP A 87 -3.77 0.86 -17.89
CA ASP A 87 -3.02 -0.12 -18.67
C ASP A 87 -2.09 -0.99 -17.79
N ARG A 88 -1.35 -0.40 -16.84
CA ARG A 88 -0.32 -1.07 -16.06
C ARG A 88 -0.45 -0.79 -14.57
N ALA A 89 -0.04 -1.76 -13.73
CA ALA A 89 0.14 -1.61 -12.30
C ALA A 89 1.49 -2.18 -11.86
N PHE A 90 2.04 -1.73 -10.74
CA PHE A 90 3.16 -2.37 -10.08
C PHE A 90 2.71 -3.69 -9.48
N ALA A 91 3.49 -4.75 -9.63
CA ALA A 91 3.16 -6.08 -9.14
C ALA A 91 4.35 -6.78 -8.50
N LEU A 92 4.09 -7.47 -7.39
CA LEU A 92 5.03 -8.30 -6.65
C LEU A 92 4.56 -9.75 -6.67
N PHE A 93 5.48 -10.70 -6.91
CA PHE A 93 5.20 -12.12 -6.80
C PHE A 93 6.18 -12.80 -5.83
N ALA A 94 5.71 -13.81 -5.12
CA ALA A 94 6.49 -14.65 -4.23
C ALA A 94 5.97 -16.08 -4.33
N ASN A 95 6.62 -16.90 -5.16
CA ASN A 95 6.14 -18.22 -5.57
C ASN A 95 7.19 -19.28 -5.31
N GLY A 96 6.78 -20.46 -4.90
CA GLY A 96 7.72 -21.57 -4.79
C GLY A 96 7.39 -22.52 -3.64
N LYS A 97 8.38 -23.30 -3.24
CA LYS A 97 8.20 -24.41 -2.29
C LYS A 97 8.79 -24.13 -0.90
N SER A 98 9.38 -22.96 -0.71
CA SER A 98 10.09 -22.63 0.52
C SER A 98 9.75 -21.22 0.98
N TYR A 99 10.70 -20.48 1.53
CA TYR A 99 10.49 -19.08 1.89
C TYR A 99 10.77 -18.17 0.69
N GLU A 100 9.79 -17.38 0.31
CA GLU A 100 9.89 -16.35 -0.71
C GLU A 100 9.33 -15.04 -0.20
N GLU A 101 10.06 -13.96 -0.41
CA GLU A 101 9.64 -12.62 -0.06
C GLU A 101 10.14 -11.60 -1.08
N VAL A 102 9.29 -10.69 -1.46
CA VAL A 102 9.66 -9.48 -2.17
C VAL A 102 9.09 -8.28 -1.46
N VAL A 103 9.91 -7.24 -1.33
CA VAL A 103 9.52 -5.97 -0.71
C VAL A 103 9.92 -4.82 -1.63
N ALA A 104 8.96 -3.97 -1.96
CA ALA A 104 9.19 -2.74 -2.69
C ALA A 104 9.00 -1.54 -1.74
N PHE A 105 10.09 -0.83 -1.45
CA PHE A 105 10.09 0.36 -0.61
C PHE A 105 9.95 1.62 -1.46
N ARG A 106 9.10 2.52 -1.01
CA ARG A 106 8.91 3.85 -1.62
C ARG A 106 9.04 4.92 -0.56
N GLY A 107 10.16 5.65 -0.60
CA GLY A 107 10.36 6.80 0.28
C GLY A 107 9.65 8.03 -0.24
N VAL A 108 9.12 8.86 0.66
CA VAL A 108 8.60 10.19 0.34
C VAL A 108 9.68 11.24 0.54
N SER A 109 9.79 12.20 -0.37
CA SER A 109 10.85 13.22 -0.36
C SER A 109 10.72 14.19 0.82
N VAL A 110 9.50 14.37 1.33
CA VAL A 110 9.21 15.20 2.50
C VAL A 110 8.37 14.35 3.47
N PRO A 111 8.84 14.15 4.72
CA PRO A 111 8.07 13.39 5.71
C PRO A 111 6.65 13.92 5.88
N LEU A 112 5.70 13.01 6.12
CA LEU A 112 4.31 13.39 6.30
C LEU A 112 4.10 14.10 7.64
N GLU A 113 3.29 15.16 7.61
CA GLU A 113 2.96 16.01 8.75
C GLU A 113 1.45 15.93 9.05
N ALA A 114 1.03 16.47 10.18
CA ALA A 114 -0.38 16.52 10.55
C ALA A 114 -1.24 17.20 9.46
N GLY A 115 -2.29 16.53 9.03
CA GLY A 115 -3.18 16.94 7.95
C GLY A 115 -2.78 16.41 6.56
N ASP A 116 -1.60 15.82 6.41
CA ASP A 116 -1.21 15.19 5.14
C ASP A 116 -1.97 13.87 4.92
N ASN A 117 -2.28 13.59 3.66
CA ASN A 117 -2.88 12.33 3.22
C ASN A 117 -1.95 11.59 2.28
N PHE A 118 -1.89 10.27 2.45
CA PHE A 118 -1.23 9.38 1.52
C PHE A 118 -2.19 8.29 1.07
N SER A 119 -2.54 8.28 -0.21
CA SER A 119 -3.45 7.31 -0.78
C SER A 119 -2.81 6.49 -1.90
N PHE A 120 -3.31 5.28 -2.09
CA PHE A 120 -3.02 4.38 -3.21
C PHE A 120 -4.03 3.24 -3.24
N ASP A 121 -4.05 2.52 -4.34
CA ASP A 121 -4.88 1.36 -4.57
C ASP A 121 -4.07 0.07 -4.45
N ILE A 122 -4.68 -0.97 -3.89
CA ILE A 122 -4.11 -2.32 -3.83
C ILE A 122 -5.10 -3.35 -4.38
N ALA A 123 -4.56 -4.43 -4.94
CA ALA A 123 -5.31 -5.60 -5.33
C ALA A 123 -4.45 -6.86 -5.19
N HIS A 124 -5.06 -7.99 -4.88
CA HIS A 124 -4.38 -9.29 -4.89
C HIS A 124 -5.34 -10.40 -5.28
N GLY A 125 -4.80 -11.50 -5.78
CA GLY A 125 -5.59 -12.70 -6.06
C GLY A 125 -6.04 -13.44 -4.79
N PRO A 126 -6.84 -14.51 -4.93
CA PRO A 126 -7.25 -15.32 -3.79
C PRO A 126 -6.05 -16.09 -3.20
N PHE A 127 -5.96 -16.24 -1.89
CA PHE A 127 -4.96 -17.11 -1.28
C PHE A 127 -5.25 -18.58 -1.60
N VAL A 128 -4.25 -19.31 -2.08
CA VAL A 128 -4.32 -20.75 -2.29
C VAL A 128 -3.42 -21.42 -1.28
N ALA A 129 -3.99 -22.24 -0.43
CA ALA A 129 -3.21 -22.98 0.57
C ALA A 129 -2.13 -23.82 -0.12
N LYS A 130 -0.87 -23.62 0.24
CA LYS A 130 0.21 -24.48 -0.21
C LYS A 130 0.09 -25.84 0.46
N SER A 131 0.07 -26.92 -0.34
CA SER A 131 -0.08 -28.28 0.16
C SER A 131 1.10 -28.76 1.02
N ASP A 132 2.27 -28.14 0.89
CA ASP A 132 3.54 -28.59 1.45
C ASP A 132 4.27 -27.52 2.28
N GLN A 133 3.56 -26.46 2.68
CA GLN A 133 4.17 -25.40 3.48
C GLN A 133 4.39 -25.82 4.92
N ASP A 134 5.57 -25.50 5.39
CA ASP A 134 5.84 -25.39 6.80
C ASP A 134 4.86 -24.34 7.38
N ALA A 135 3.92 -24.77 8.20
CA ALA A 135 2.87 -23.92 8.80
C ALA A 135 3.42 -22.75 9.64
N ALA A 136 4.75 -22.68 9.78
CA ALA A 136 5.44 -21.67 10.59
C ALA A 136 5.40 -20.24 9.99
N THR A 137 5.18 -20.09 8.69
CA THR A 137 5.18 -18.77 8.04
C THR A 137 4.00 -18.64 7.08
N PRO A 138 2.87 -18.10 7.54
CA PRO A 138 1.69 -17.93 6.68
C PRO A 138 1.98 -16.97 5.53
N SER A 139 1.29 -17.19 4.41
CA SER A 139 1.32 -16.27 3.27
C SER A 139 0.70 -14.94 3.66
N GLU A 140 1.37 -13.85 3.32
CA GLU A 140 0.89 -12.49 3.60
C GLU A 140 1.21 -11.56 2.45
N VAL A 141 0.26 -10.69 2.16
CA VAL A 141 0.46 -9.54 1.27
C VAL A 141 -0.04 -8.27 1.94
N GLY A 142 0.64 -7.16 1.71
CA GLY A 142 0.20 -5.91 2.34
C GLY A 142 1.17 -4.76 2.19
N VAL A 143 0.87 -3.73 2.96
CA VAL A 143 1.66 -2.49 3.01
C VAL A 143 2.00 -2.14 4.45
N THR A 144 3.20 -1.61 4.64
CA THR A 144 3.66 -1.06 5.92
C THR A 144 4.03 0.39 5.73
N TYR A 145 3.46 1.30 6.52
CA TYR A 145 3.87 2.69 6.61
C TYR A 145 4.97 2.79 7.66
N ARG A 146 6.06 3.49 7.33
CA ARG A 146 7.32 3.37 8.05
C ARG A 146 7.93 4.72 8.39
N THR A 147 8.74 4.71 9.43
CA THR A 147 9.68 5.79 9.80
C THR A 147 11.11 5.31 9.59
N GLY A 148 12.07 6.23 9.55
CA GLY A 148 13.50 5.90 9.42
C GLY A 148 14.13 6.60 8.23
N ASN A 149 15.12 5.96 7.60
CA ASN A 149 15.72 6.52 6.39
C ASN A 149 14.87 6.15 5.17
N ALA A 150 14.24 7.17 4.57
CA ALA A 150 13.36 7.01 3.42
C ALA A 150 14.06 6.45 2.18
N ASN A 151 15.38 6.63 2.07
CA ASN A 151 16.18 6.19 0.93
C ASN A 151 16.71 4.76 1.05
N GLU A 152 16.52 4.10 2.19
CA GLU A 152 17.11 2.80 2.46
C GLU A 152 16.03 1.74 2.66
N ALA A 153 16.22 0.60 2.02
CA ALA A 153 15.59 -0.64 2.41
C ALA A 153 16.26 -1.10 3.71
N ILE A 154 15.77 -0.64 4.85
CA ILE A 154 16.33 -1.01 6.14
C ILE A 154 15.71 -2.33 6.57
N GLY A 155 16.49 -3.40 6.48
CA GLY A 155 16.04 -4.72 6.89
C GLY A 155 14.94 -5.27 6.00
N ASP A 156 13.81 -5.58 6.60
CA ASP A 156 12.61 -6.09 5.95
C ASP A 156 11.47 -5.06 6.03
N TRP A 157 10.28 -5.46 5.58
CA TRP A 157 9.07 -4.62 5.64
C TRP A 157 8.67 -4.20 7.05
N ALA A 158 9.09 -4.94 8.09
CA ALA A 158 8.73 -4.66 9.49
C ALA A 158 9.64 -3.61 10.15
N THR A 159 10.88 -3.45 9.66
CA THR A 159 11.82 -2.49 10.25
C THR A 159 11.32 -1.06 10.10
N GLY A 160 11.14 -0.35 11.21
CA GLY A 160 10.58 1.00 11.23
C GLY A 160 9.06 1.06 11.03
N ALA A 161 8.37 -0.09 11.05
CA ALA A 161 6.92 -0.15 10.89
C ALA A 161 6.19 0.67 11.96
N ARG A 162 5.23 1.49 11.50
CA ARG A 162 4.35 2.29 12.35
C ARG A 162 2.89 1.86 12.21
N LEU A 163 2.54 1.41 11.01
CA LEU A 163 1.22 0.90 10.65
C LEU A 163 1.40 -0.14 9.56
N LYS A 164 0.74 -1.29 9.69
CA LYS A 164 0.66 -2.35 8.69
C LYS A 164 -0.80 -2.58 8.34
N PHE A 165 -1.13 -2.65 7.05
CA PHE A 165 -2.43 -3.14 6.55
C PHE A 165 -2.15 -4.34 5.65
N PHE A 166 -2.79 -5.49 5.93
CA PHE A 166 -2.42 -6.72 5.24
C PHE A 166 -3.54 -7.76 5.22
N ALA A 167 -3.45 -8.66 4.23
CA ALA A 167 -4.19 -9.90 4.16
C ALA A 167 -3.29 -11.08 4.54
N ARG A 168 -3.84 -12.06 5.25
CA ARG A 168 -3.15 -13.28 5.67
C ARG A 168 -3.92 -14.51 5.23
N GLU A 169 -3.23 -15.53 4.71
CA GLU A 169 -3.80 -16.83 4.38
C GLU A 169 -4.57 -17.42 5.57
N GLY A 170 -5.71 -18.03 5.28
CA GLY A 170 -6.57 -18.65 6.30
C GLY A 170 -7.42 -17.68 7.12
N SER A 171 -7.28 -16.38 6.88
CA SER A 171 -8.10 -15.36 7.54
C SER A 171 -9.20 -14.85 6.64
N PRO A 172 -10.42 -14.59 7.17
CA PRO A 172 -11.52 -14.09 6.36
C PRO A 172 -11.41 -12.58 6.08
N ASN A 173 -10.68 -11.84 6.92
CA ASN A 173 -10.62 -10.39 6.89
C ASN A 173 -9.20 -9.85 6.81
N TYR A 174 -9.07 -8.60 6.34
CA TYR A 174 -7.83 -7.84 6.47
C TYR A 174 -7.51 -7.51 7.92
N PHE A 175 -6.23 -7.27 8.20
CA PHE A 175 -5.71 -6.88 9.49
C PHE A 175 -5.07 -5.50 9.46
N ILE A 176 -5.10 -4.84 10.60
CA ILE A 176 -4.25 -3.69 10.90
C ILE A 176 -3.30 -4.08 12.04
N GLY A 177 -2.02 -3.77 11.86
CA GLY A 177 -1.00 -3.84 12.91
C GLY A 177 -0.52 -2.43 13.25
N ASP A 178 -0.73 -2.00 14.49
CA ASP A 178 -0.33 -0.68 15.01
C ASP A 178 0.11 -0.76 16.49
N ALA A 179 -0.04 0.32 17.27
CA ALA A 179 0.31 0.32 18.71
C ALA A 179 -0.47 -0.70 19.54
N GLU A 180 -1.66 -1.08 19.11
CA GLU A 180 -2.53 -2.04 19.77
C GLU A 180 -2.30 -3.48 19.32
N LYS A 181 -1.22 -3.73 18.59
CA LYS A 181 -0.86 -4.99 17.93
C LYS A 181 -1.70 -5.25 16.68
N GLU A 182 -1.76 -6.51 16.26
CA GLU A 182 -2.59 -6.90 15.11
C GLU A 182 -4.03 -7.11 15.55
N PHE A 183 -4.98 -6.56 14.79
CA PHE A 183 -6.39 -6.79 15.00
C PHE A 183 -7.12 -7.00 13.67
N ASP A 184 -8.19 -7.77 13.71
CA ASP A 184 -9.09 -8.04 12.61
C ASP A 184 -9.95 -6.80 12.34
N THR A 185 -9.91 -6.31 11.11
CA THR A 185 -10.63 -5.09 10.70
C THR A 185 -12.14 -5.33 10.51
N GLY A 186 -12.57 -6.58 10.36
CA GLY A 186 -13.90 -6.92 9.91
C GLY A 186 -14.16 -6.57 8.43
N ILE A 187 -13.13 -6.22 7.66
CA ILE A 187 -13.21 -6.01 6.21
C ILE A 187 -12.89 -7.34 5.55
N PRO A 188 -13.82 -7.96 4.81
CA PRO A 188 -13.55 -9.23 4.14
C PRO A 188 -12.39 -9.11 3.14
N ILE A 189 -11.49 -10.10 3.14
CA ILE A 189 -10.48 -10.21 2.10
C ILE A 189 -11.17 -10.37 0.75
N THR A 190 -10.74 -9.60 -0.24
CA THR A 190 -11.35 -9.55 -1.55
C THR A 190 -10.30 -9.59 -2.66
N THR A 191 -10.67 -10.12 -3.81
CA THR A 191 -9.88 -10.01 -5.05
C THR A 191 -10.15 -8.72 -5.83
N GLU A 192 -11.04 -7.88 -5.29
CA GLU A 192 -11.34 -6.57 -5.86
C GLU A 192 -10.33 -5.53 -5.36
N VAL A 193 -10.34 -4.36 -6.00
CA VAL A 193 -9.47 -3.25 -5.60
C VAL A 193 -9.93 -2.64 -4.29
N VAL A 194 -8.98 -2.43 -3.41
CA VAL A 194 -9.14 -1.70 -2.16
C VAL A 194 -8.30 -0.43 -2.24
N ALA A 195 -8.95 0.72 -2.12
CA ALA A 195 -8.27 1.99 -1.98
C ALA A 195 -8.00 2.27 -0.49
N LEU A 196 -6.78 2.71 -0.20
CA LEU A 196 -6.32 3.05 1.13
C LEU A 196 -5.98 4.54 1.18
N THR A 197 -6.48 5.26 2.18
CA THR A 197 -6.07 6.63 2.47
C THR A 197 -5.65 6.74 3.94
N LEU A 198 -4.37 6.97 4.17
CA LEU A 198 -3.82 7.31 5.47
C LEU A 198 -3.88 8.83 5.64
N THR A 199 -4.48 9.31 6.72
CA THR A 199 -4.41 10.71 7.16
C THR A 199 -3.58 10.80 8.43
N ILE A 200 -2.57 11.65 8.44
CA ILE A 200 -1.79 11.94 9.65
C ILE A 200 -2.60 12.91 10.51
N VAL A 201 -3.09 12.47 11.65
CA VAL A 201 -3.82 13.33 12.59
C VAL A 201 -2.84 14.16 13.42
N ASP A 202 -1.83 13.49 13.97
CA ASP A 202 -0.68 14.09 14.64
C ASP A 202 0.52 13.13 14.57
N LYS A 203 1.62 13.44 15.24
CA LYS A 203 2.85 12.61 15.22
C LYS A 203 2.65 11.16 15.71
N ASP A 204 1.62 10.92 16.50
CA ASP A 204 1.38 9.64 17.17
C ASP A 204 0.06 8.97 16.76
N THR A 205 -0.82 9.70 16.03
CA THR A 205 -2.15 9.21 15.65
C THR A 205 -2.45 9.39 14.16
N TYR A 206 -3.28 8.49 13.65
CA TYR A 206 -3.71 8.46 12.26
C TYR A 206 -5.19 8.12 12.13
N ASP A 207 -5.76 8.50 10.98
CA ASP A 207 -6.98 7.91 10.46
C ASP A 207 -6.63 7.07 9.23
N LEU A 208 -7.29 5.91 9.10
CA LEU A 208 -7.16 5.06 7.91
C LEU A 208 -8.53 4.81 7.31
N GLU A 209 -8.73 5.29 6.10
CA GLU A 209 -9.90 4.98 5.29
C GLU A 209 -9.59 3.83 4.34
N VAL A 210 -10.51 2.87 4.28
CA VAL A 210 -10.44 1.69 3.42
C VAL A 210 -11.72 1.63 2.60
N ILE A 211 -11.60 1.66 1.27
CA ILE A 211 -12.72 1.64 0.34
C ILE A 211 -12.60 0.44 -0.58
N ASN A 212 -13.61 -0.42 -0.61
CA ASN A 212 -13.74 -1.42 -1.67
C ASN A 212 -14.31 -0.73 -2.92
N LEU A 213 -13.53 -0.66 -3.99
CA LEU A 213 -13.94 0.11 -5.19
C LEU A 213 -15.07 -0.55 -5.99
N LYS A 214 -15.37 -1.83 -5.76
CA LYS A 214 -16.45 -2.53 -6.47
C LYS A 214 -17.82 -2.12 -5.94
N ASP A 215 -18.02 -2.20 -4.64
CA ASP A 215 -19.31 -1.94 -3.99
C ASP A 215 -19.36 -0.59 -3.28
N GLN A 216 -18.26 0.17 -3.30
CA GLN A 216 -18.11 1.47 -2.67
C GLN A 216 -18.31 1.45 -1.14
N SER A 217 -18.17 0.26 -0.52
CA SER A 217 -18.19 0.17 0.93
C SER A 217 -16.96 0.85 1.54
N VAL A 218 -17.20 1.63 2.59
CA VAL A 218 -16.18 2.43 3.26
C VAL A 218 -16.05 1.99 4.71
N LYS A 219 -14.84 1.78 5.18
CA LYS A 219 -14.51 1.57 6.58
C LYS A 219 -13.49 2.63 7.01
N LEU A 220 -13.79 3.35 8.08
CA LEU A 220 -12.91 4.37 8.65
C LEU A 220 -12.44 3.94 10.04
N PHE A 221 -11.14 3.97 10.25
CA PHE A 221 -10.47 3.73 11.53
C PHE A 221 -9.90 5.05 12.02
N GLU A 222 -10.58 5.71 12.94
CA GLU A 222 -10.26 7.08 13.37
C GLU A 222 -9.38 7.09 14.62
N LYS A 223 -8.45 8.07 14.66
CA LYS A 223 -7.61 8.42 15.82
C LYS A 223 -6.89 7.23 16.43
N ARG A 224 -6.46 6.32 15.57
CA ARG A 224 -5.66 5.19 15.98
C ARG A 224 -4.23 5.61 16.26
N LYS A 225 -3.52 4.85 17.09
CA LYS A 225 -2.15 5.17 17.47
C LYS A 225 -1.16 4.42 16.58
N PHE A 226 -0.19 5.14 16.04
CA PHE A 226 0.93 4.52 15.36
C PHE A 226 1.71 3.60 16.32
N GLY A 227 2.09 2.41 15.84
CA GLY A 227 2.97 1.48 16.52
C GLY A 227 4.45 1.85 16.40
N GLY A 228 5.29 0.91 16.79
CA GLY A 228 6.75 0.99 16.70
C GLY A 228 7.38 1.86 17.78
N GLU A 229 8.72 1.78 17.85
CA GLU A 229 9.51 2.59 18.78
C GLU A 229 9.94 3.90 18.09
N GLY A 230 9.93 5.00 18.83
CA GLY A 230 10.65 6.21 18.49
C GLY A 230 9.89 7.35 17.81
N GLY A 231 8.57 7.29 17.64
CA GLY A 231 7.74 8.48 17.34
C GLY A 231 8.16 9.31 16.11
N GLY A 232 8.76 8.72 15.09
CA GLY A 232 9.16 9.44 13.87
C GLY A 232 7.99 9.64 12.89
N SER A 233 8.05 10.69 12.08
CA SER A 233 7.10 10.93 11.00
C SER A 233 7.14 9.78 9.97
N ILE A 234 5.99 9.47 9.37
CA ILE A 234 5.95 8.55 8.23
C ILE A 234 6.72 9.19 7.06
N ASN A 235 7.70 8.48 6.54
CA ASN A 235 8.54 8.94 5.44
C ASN A 235 8.76 7.88 4.35
N SER A 236 8.16 6.71 4.49
CA SER A 236 8.20 5.66 3.48
C SER A 236 7.08 4.64 3.66
N VAL A 237 6.82 3.90 2.61
CA VAL A 237 5.98 2.69 2.64
C VAL A 237 6.77 1.51 2.10
N ALA A 238 6.40 0.30 2.54
CA ALA A 238 6.91 -0.95 2.02
C ALA A 238 5.72 -1.83 1.61
N PHE A 239 5.63 -2.15 0.32
CA PHE A 239 4.71 -3.13 -0.21
C PHE A 239 5.39 -4.48 -0.18
N PHE A 240 4.74 -5.51 0.34
CA PHE A 240 5.36 -6.82 0.46
C PHE A 240 4.44 -7.94 0.00
N ASN A 241 5.06 -8.97 -0.58
CA ASN A 241 4.42 -10.24 -0.88
C ASN A 241 5.33 -11.34 -0.33
N ARG A 242 4.78 -12.19 0.53
CA ARG A 242 5.49 -13.26 1.21
C ARG A 242 4.74 -14.58 1.10
N ASN A 243 5.40 -15.59 0.59
CA ASN A 243 4.90 -16.97 0.48
C ASN A 243 3.55 -17.14 -0.25
N ALA A 244 3.13 -16.16 -1.03
CA ALA A 244 1.83 -16.18 -1.72
C ALA A 244 1.95 -16.88 -3.07
N GLU A 245 1.94 -18.20 -3.11
CA GLU A 245 2.30 -19.06 -4.24
C GLU A 245 1.61 -18.75 -5.58
N THR A 246 0.40 -18.20 -5.55
CA THR A 246 -0.37 -17.96 -6.78
C THR A 246 -0.87 -16.54 -6.94
N HIS A 247 -0.47 -15.63 -6.05
CA HIS A 247 -1.04 -14.30 -6.04
C HIS A 247 0.01 -13.24 -6.23
N ASP A 248 -0.19 -12.52 -7.31
CA ASP A 248 0.48 -11.26 -7.48
C ASP A 248 -0.20 -10.23 -6.58
N PHE A 249 0.59 -9.47 -5.85
CA PHE A 249 0.13 -8.31 -5.11
C PHE A 249 0.38 -7.08 -5.95
N CYS A 250 -0.69 -6.45 -6.39
CA CYS A 250 -0.66 -5.28 -7.27
C CYS A 250 -0.99 -4.01 -6.51
N PHE A 251 -0.39 -2.89 -6.92
CA PHE A 251 -0.67 -1.57 -6.35
C PHE A 251 -0.37 -0.48 -7.38
N ASN A 252 -1.04 0.69 -7.21
CA ASN A 252 -0.92 1.82 -8.14
C ASN A 252 -1.54 3.11 -7.56
N ASN A 253 -1.59 4.18 -8.36
CA ASN A 253 -2.33 5.41 -8.10
C ASN A 253 -1.90 6.13 -6.81
N PHE A 254 -0.59 6.28 -6.61
CA PHE A 254 -0.06 6.98 -5.43
C PHE A 254 -0.37 8.46 -5.49
N GLN A 255 -0.84 9.01 -4.38
CA GLN A 255 -1.08 10.43 -4.22
C GLN A 255 -0.71 10.90 -2.81
N LEU A 256 0.07 11.96 -2.75
CA LEU A 256 0.40 12.68 -1.53
C LEU A 256 -0.26 14.05 -1.54
N MET A 257 -1.09 14.33 -0.55
CA MET A 257 -1.81 15.59 -0.42
C MET A 257 -1.42 16.27 0.89
N ARG A 258 -1.16 17.57 0.83
CA ARG A 258 -0.86 18.40 1.99
C ARG A 258 -1.86 19.53 2.12
N ASN A 259 -2.23 19.91 3.35
CA ASN A 259 -3.02 21.11 3.56
C ASN A 259 -2.26 22.34 3.09
N ALA A 260 -2.91 23.18 2.29
CA ALA A 260 -2.33 24.45 1.91
C ALA A 260 -2.07 25.31 3.16
N PRO A 261 -0.98 26.06 3.20
CA PRO A 261 -0.66 26.94 4.32
C PRO A 261 -1.65 28.08 4.54
#